data_b4d61099464aa7aa385cbab391baae58
#
_entry.id   b4d61099464aa7aa385cbab391baae58
#
_cell.length_a   1.000
_cell.length_b   1.000
_cell.length_c   1.000
_cell.angle_alpha   90.00
_cell.angle_beta   90.00
_cell.angle_gamma   90.00
#
_symmetry.space_group_name_H-M   'P 1'
#
loop_
_entity.id
_entity.type
_entity.pdbx_description
1 polymer ?
#
loop_
_entity_poly.entity_id
_entity_poly.type
_entity_poly.pdbx_seq_one_letter_code
_entity_poly.pdbx_strand_id
1 'polypeptide(L)'
;MPVNNKFYHFLEVSVNGKYLFQEFADNLKDKRDIKKLINIYSYMDMLSSSMLPKTKYRHIKGLKRNDVYEFKKDDIRVYVIMKKPSVFVVLGAYKGTQNKDIKRIDNLFDGF
;
A
#
# COMPACT_ATOMS: atom_id res chain seq x y z
N MET A 1 10.46 5.59 -4.39
CA MET A 1 9.89 5.41 -3.03
C MET A 1 11.00 5.45 -1.99
N PRO A 2 10.78 6.05 -0.82
CA PRO A 2 11.79 6.09 0.24
C PRO A 2 11.80 4.78 1.04
N VAL A 3 11.89 3.66 0.35
CA VAL A 3 11.91 2.31 0.93
C VAL A 3 13.15 1.60 0.42
N ASN A 4 13.94 1.04 1.33
CA ASN A 4 15.20 0.38 1.03
C ASN A 4 15.21 -1.04 1.61
N ASN A 5 14.31 -1.88 1.10
CA ASN A 5 14.17 -3.27 1.53
C ASN A 5 15.15 -4.15 0.75
N LYS A 6 15.82 -5.08 1.43
CA LYS A 6 16.81 -5.98 0.83
C LYS A 6 16.18 -7.17 0.10
N PHE A 7 14.94 -7.51 0.45
CA PHE A 7 14.28 -8.74 -0.03
C PHE A 7 13.23 -8.47 -1.08
N TYR A 8 12.66 -7.26 -1.09
CA TYR A 8 11.56 -6.87 -1.98
C TYR A 8 11.85 -5.56 -2.68
N HIS A 9 11.39 -5.45 -3.92
CA HIS A 9 11.48 -4.24 -4.71
C HIS A 9 10.14 -3.51 -4.67
N PHE A 10 10.10 -2.34 -4.05
CA PHE A 10 8.90 -1.52 -3.95
C PHE A 10 8.84 -0.55 -5.12
N LEU A 11 7.80 -0.69 -5.95
CA LEU A 11 7.61 0.09 -7.18
C LEU A 11 6.24 0.74 -7.16
N GLU A 12 6.15 2.01 -7.54
CA GLU A 12 4.87 2.66 -7.72
C GLU A 12 4.27 2.29 -9.07
N VAL A 13 2.94 2.16 -9.11
CA VAL A 13 2.20 1.80 -10.31
C VAL A 13 1.32 2.98 -10.71
N SER A 14 1.33 3.35 -12.00
CA SER A 14 0.42 4.36 -12.52
C SER A 14 -0.90 3.74 -12.97
N VAL A 15 -1.98 4.50 -12.82
CA VAL A 15 -3.31 4.14 -13.29
C VAL A 15 -3.77 5.25 -14.21
N ASN A 16 -3.96 4.95 -15.49
CA ASN A 16 -4.32 5.95 -16.50
C ASN A 16 -3.36 7.16 -16.50
N GLY A 17 -2.07 6.88 -16.35
CA GLY A 17 -1.02 7.90 -16.33
C GLY A 17 -0.87 8.65 -15.02
N LYS A 18 -1.59 8.25 -13.97
CA LYS A 18 -1.54 8.90 -12.66
C LYS A 18 -0.95 7.97 -11.61
N TYR A 19 -0.04 8.48 -10.79
CA TYR A 19 0.50 7.77 -9.64
C TYR A 19 -0.35 8.11 -8.42
N LEU A 20 -1.38 7.32 -8.17
CA LEU A 20 -2.36 7.59 -7.12
C LEU A 20 -1.75 7.64 -5.72
N PHE A 21 -0.78 6.78 -5.46
CA PHE A 21 -0.09 6.81 -4.17
C PHE A 21 0.67 8.12 -3.98
N GLN A 22 1.42 8.56 -5.00
CA GLN A 22 2.20 9.80 -4.93
C GLN A 22 1.29 11.01 -4.71
N GLU A 23 0.14 11.05 -5.40
CA GLU A 23 -0.86 12.10 -5.21
C GLU A 23 -1.35 12.15 -3.77
N PHE A 24 -1.65 10.99 -3.19
CA PHE A 24 -2.06 10.90 -1.79
C PHE A 24 -0.96 11.43 -0.85
N ALA A 25 0.26 10.97 -1.04
CA ALA A 25 1.39 11.38 -0.21
C ALA A 25 1.66 12.88 -0.30
N ASP A 26 1.63 13.44 -1.50
CA ASP A 26 1.87 14.87 -1.73
C ASP A 26 0.78 15.76 -1.14
N ASN A 27 -0.43 15.24 -1.01
CA ASN A 27 -1.57 15.99 -0.48
C ASN A 27 -1.68 15.92 1.04
N LEU A 28 -0.85 15.15 1.72
CA LEU A 28 -0.83 15.13 3.17
C LEU A 28 -0.26 16.44 3.71
N LYS A 29 -1.05 17.16 4.49
CA LYS A 29 -0.68 18.47 5.06
C LYS A 29 -0.42 18.39 6.55
N ASP A 30 -1.17 17.54 7.27
CA ASP A 30 -1.05 17.40 8.71
C ASP A 30 0.23 16.64 9.06
N LYS A 31 1.03 17.23 9.95
CA LYS A 31 2.29 16.61 10.40
C LYS A 31 2.08 15.23 11.01
N ARG A 32 0.95 15.01 11.67
CA ARG A 32 0.62 13.70 12.26
C ARG A 32 0.40 12.65 11.18
N ASP A 33 -0.27 13.01 10.10
CA ASP A 33 -0.51 12.11 8.97
C ASP A 33 0.78 11.80 8.23
N ILE A 34 1.63 12.79 8.04
CA ILE A 34 2.96 12.60 7.44
C ILE A 34 3.78 11.61 8.27
N LYS A 35 3.74 11.73 9.60
CA LYS A 35 4.42 10.78 10.50
C LYS A 35 3.89 9.35 10.36
N LYS A 36 2.58 9.20 10.22
CA LYS A 36 1.96 7.89 10.01
C LYS A 36 2.47 7.25 8.71
N LEU A 37 2.57 8.04 7.64
CA LEU A 37 3.10 7.55 6.37
C LEU A 37 4.58 7.15 6.50
N ILE A 38 5.38 7.91 7.23
CA ILE A 38 6.77 7.57 7.50
C ILE A 38 6.86 6.25 8.27
N ASN A 39 5.97 6.01 9.23
CA ASN A 39 5.90 4.73 9.93
C ASN A 39 5.57 3.59 8.97
N ILE A 40 4.67 3.82 8.02
CA ILE A 40 4.33 2.83 7.01
C ILE A 40 5.55 2.50 6.14
N TYR A 41 6.35 3.49 5.76
CA TYR A 41 7.61 3.24 5.04
C TYR A 41 8.55 2.36 5.86
N SER A 42 8.61 2.56 7.18
CA SER A 42 9.40 1.68 8.06
C SER A 42 8.87 0.25 8.04
N TYR A 43 7.55 0.05 8.01
CA TYR A 43 6.97 -1.28 7.91
C TYR A 43 7.33 -1.94 6.58
N MET A 44 7.33 -1.17 5.49
CA MET A 44 7.76 -1.67 4.18
C MET A 44 9.22 -2.11 4.21
N ASP A 45 10.09 -1.34 4.88
CA ASP A 45 11.50 -1.73 5.05
C ASP A 45 11.65 -3.03 5.85
N MET A 46 10.74 -3.28 6.80
CA MET A 46 10.76 -4.47 7.64
C MET A 46 10.17 -5.71 6.99
N LEU A 47 9.51 -5.56 5.84
CA LEU A 47 8.89 -6.70 5.16
C LEU A 47 9.96 -7.70 4.75
N SER A 48 9.82 -8.94 5.21
CA SER A 48 10.75 -10.02 4.93
C SER A 48 10.01 -11.35 5.01
N SER A 49 10.73 -12.46 5.09
CA SER A 49 10.15 -13.76 5.37
C SER A 49 9.51 -13.83 6.76
N SER A 50 9.94 -12.96 7.68
CA SER A 50 9.31 -12.78 8.99
C SER A 50 8.04 -11.98 8.83
N MET A 51 6.96 -12.41 9.47
CA MET A 51 5.67 -11.74 9.33
C MET A 51 5.56 -10.51 10.20
N LEU A 52 5.18 -9.39 9.57
CA LEU A 52 4.72 -8.22 10.30
C LEU A 52 3.38 -8.53 10.99
N PRO A 53 3.09 -7.93 12.16
CA PRO A 53 1.77 -8.06 12.77
C PRO A 53 0.65 -7.61 11.83
N LYS A 54 -0.49 -8.27 11.91
CA LYS A 54 -1.68 -7.91 11.09
C LYS A 54 -2.17 -6.50 11.35
N THR A 55 -1.78 -5.89 12.46
CA THR A 55 -2.07 -4.49 12.76
C THR A 55 -1.26 -3.52 11.91
N LYS A 56 -0.20 -4.00 11.27
CA LYS A 56 0.69 -3.19 10.41
C LYS A 56 0.65 -3.58 8.94
N TYR A 57 0.40 -4.86 8.65
CA TYR A 57 0.41 -5.41 7.30
C TYR A 57 -0.56 -6.59 7.22
N ARG A 58 -1.49 -6.55 6.30
CA ARG A 58 -2.57 -7.54 6.25
C ARG A 58 -2.93 -7.91 4.82
N HIS A 59 -3.16 -9.20 4.58
CA HIS A 59 -3.71 -9.70 3.33
C HIS A 59 -5.20 -9.33 3.24
N ILE A 60 -5.61 -8.80 2.09
CA ILE A 60 -7.01 -8.47 1.81
C ILE A 60 -7.66 -9.69 1.17
N LYS A 61 -8.67 -10.23 1.85
CA LYS A 61 -9.41 -11.43 1.41
C LYS A 61 -10.71 -11.05 0.70
N GLY A 62 -11.27 -12.00 -0.05
CA GLY A 62 -12.58 -11.84 -0.68
C GLY A 62 -12.58 -11.11 -2.01
N LEU A 63 -11.42 -10.83 -2.58
CA LEU A 63 -11.28 -10.21 -3.88
C LEU A 63 -11.12 -11.28 -4.98
N LYS A 64 -11.29 -10.87 -6.24
CA LYS A 64 -10.95 -11.70 -7.41
C LYS A 64 -9.47 -12.06 -7.40
N ARG A 65 -8.64 -11.14 -6.92
CA ARG A 65 -7.19 -11.33 -6.76
C ARG A 65 -6.88 -11.84 -5.36
N ASN A 66 -5.79 -12.60 -5.26
CA ASN A 66 -5.31 -13.10 -3.96
C ASN A 66 -3.99 -12.46 -3.53
N ASP A 67 -3.54 -11.41 -4.21
CA ASP A 67 -2.23 -10.79 -4.03
C ASP A 67 -2.30 -9.34 -3.53
N VAL A 68 -3.45 -8.89 -3.04
CA VAL A 68 -3.63 -7.53 -2.52
C VAL A 68 -3.40 -7.52 -1.01
N TYR A 69 -2.55 -6.60 -0.58
CA TYR A 69 -2.22 -6.40 0.84
C TYR A 69 -2.36 -4.92 1.19
N GLU A 70 -2.50 -4.64 2.48
CA GLU A 70 -2.46 -3.27 2.97
C GLU A 70 -1.42 -3.11 4.06
N PHE A 71 -0.67 -2.01 4.01
CA PHE A 71 0.08 -1.48 5.12
C PHE A 71 -0.79 -0.46 5.83
N LYS A 72 -0.76 -0.43 7.15
CA LYS A 72 -1.63 0.47 7.89
C LYS A 72 -0.97 1.04 9.14
N LYS A 73 -1.29 2.28 9.41
CA LYS A 73 -0.94 2.98 10.64
C LYS A 73 -2.08 3.92 10.97
N ASP A 74 -2.76 3.67 12.09
CA ASP A 74 -3.94 4.43 12.54
C ASP A 74 -5.01 4.49 11.44
N ASP A 75 -5.34 5.66 10.92
CA ASP A 75 -6.34 5.84 9.87
C ASP A 75 -5.76 5.90 8.45
N ILE A 76 -4.46 5.71 8.28
CA ILE A 76 -3.80 5.71 6.96
C ILE A 76 -3.65 4.27 6.46
N ARG A 77 -3.96 4.08 5.18
CA ARG A 77 -3.82 2.79 4.48
C ARG A 77 -3.01 2.98 3.22
N VAL A 78 -2.11 2.02 2.94
CA VAL A 78 -1.39 1.95 1.66
C VAL A 78 -1.62 0.56 1.10
N TYR A 79 -2.21 0.50 -0.09
CA TYR A 79 -2.56 -0.77 -0.75
C TYR A 79 -1.49 -1.15 -1.75
N VAL A 80 -1.12 -2.42 -1.73
CA VAL A 80 -0.08 -2.97 -2.61
C VAL A 80 -0.53 -4.26 -3.25
N ILE A 81 0.07 -4.57 -4.40
CA ILE A 81 -0.05 -5.87 -5.05
C ILE A 81 1.28 -6.59 -4.91
N MET A 82 1.25 -7.76 -4.30
CA MET A 82 2.46 -8.55 -4.02
C MET A 82 2.72 -9.52 -5.17
N LYS A 83 3.82 -9.32 -5.88
CA LYS A 83 4.32 -10.24 -6.91
C LYS A 83 5.81 -10.47 -6.68
N LYS A 84 6.15 -11.32 -5.72
CA LYS A 84 7.53 -11.55 -5.28
C LYS A 84 8.49 -11.65 -6.46
N PRO A 85 9.65 -10.96 -6.44
CA PRO A 85 10.14 -10.10 -5.34
C PRO A 85 9.64 -8.66 -5.41
N SER A 86 8.67 -8.35 -6.27
CA SER A 86 8.15 -6.99 -6.45
C SER A 86 6.91 -6.74 -5.60
N VAL A 87 6.83 -5.54 -5.05
CA VAL A 87 5.66 -5.03 -4.33
C VAL A 87 5.21 -3.75 -5.05
N PHE A 88 4.07 -3.82 -5.70
CA PHE A 88 3.55 -2.69 -6.46
C PHE A 88 2.65 -1.85 -5.57
N VAL A 89 3.09 -0.62 -5.30
CA VAL A 89 2.35 0.33 -4.47
C VAL A 89 1.32 1.04 -5.33
N VAL A 90 0.04 0.84 -5.03
CA VAL A 90 -1.06 1.25 -5.88
C VAL A 90 -1.65 2.58 -5.47
N LEU A 91 -2.12 2.68 -4.22
CA LEU A 91 -2.72 3.90 -3.72
C LEU A 91 -2.65 4.01 -2.20
N GLY A 92 -2.72 5.24 -1.71
CA GLY A 92 -2.90 5.53 -0.30
C GLY A 92 -4.26 6.13 -0.06
N ALA A 93 -4.81 5.94 1.14
CA ALA A 93 -6.13 6.44 1.48
C ALA A 93 -6.31 6.50 2.99
N TYR A 94 -7.36 7.20 3.42
CA TYR A 94 -7.83 7.16 4.79
C TYR A 94 -8.78 5.98 4.97
N LYS A 95 -8.86 5.45 6.16
CA LYS A 95 -9.68 4.30 6.53
C LYS A 95 -11.16 4.45 6.11
N GLY A 96 -11.68 5.67 6.13
CA GLY A 96 -13.10 5.93 5.82
C GLY A 96 -13.56 5.51 4.42
N THR A 97 -12.63 5.37 3.46
CA THR A 97 -12.93 4.97 2.08
C THR A 97 -12.46 3.56 1.75
N GLN A 98 -12.13 2.76 2.77
CA GLN A 98 -11.45 1.46 2.60
C GLN A 98 -12.16 0.52 1.64
N ASN A 99 -13.46 0.30 1.79
CA ASN A 99 -14.20 -0.64 0.95
C ASN A 99 -14.22 -0.21 -0.52
N LYS A 100 -14.41 1.07 -0.75
CA LYS A 100 -14.41 1.64 -2.11
C LYS A 100 -13.05 1.49 -2.77
N ASP A 101 -11.98 1.76 -2.04
CA ASP A 101 -10.62 1.69 -2.54
C ASP A 101 -10.23 0.26 -2.89
N ILE A 102 -10.58 -0.70 -2.04
CA ILE A 102 -10.31 -2.12 -2.26
C ILE A 102 -11.02 -2.61 -3.52
N LYS A 103 -12.30 -2.27 -3.69
CA LYS A 103 -13.06 -2.62 -4.90
C LYS A 103 -12.44 -2.01 -6.15
N ARG A 104 -11.98 -0.78 -6.06
CA ARG A 104 -11.32 -0.08 -7.16
C ARG A 104 -10.07 -0.83 -7.61
N ILE A 105 -9.24 -1.28 -6.68
CA ILE A 105 -8.03 -2.06 -6.98
C ILE A 105 -8.40 -3.37 -7.66
N ASP A 106 -9.40 -4.07 -7.15
CA ASP A 106 -9.83 -5.37 -7.68
C ASP A 106 -10.35 -5.26 -9.11
N ASN A 107 -10.90 -4.11 -9.50
CA ASN A 107 -11.43 -3.89 -10.85
C ASN A 107 -10.40 -3.31 -11.81
N LEU A 108 -9.56 -2.36 -11.36
CA LEU A 108 -8.62 -1.63 -12.23
C LEU A 108 -7.42 -2.48 -12.66
N PHE A 109 -7.05 -3.47 -11.88
CA PHE A 109 -5.87 -4.30 -12.13
C PHE A 109 -6.26 -5.71 -12.54
N ASP A 110 -7.43 -5.87 -13.15
CA ASP A 110 -7.85 -7.15 -13.71
C ASP A 110 -6.85 -7.57 -14.79
N GLY A 111 -6.32 -8.79 -14.66
CA GLY A 111 -5.29 -9.30 -15.56
C GLY A 111 -3.87 -8.82 -15.27
N PHE A 112 -3.69 -7.94 -14.29
CA PHE A 112 -2.34 -7.55 -13.84
C PHE A 112 -1.75 -8.65 -12.96
#